data_2a2aab1096c754b95a6e11adbd90de68
#
_entry.id   2a2aab1096c754b95a6e11adbd90de68
#
_cell.length_a   1.000
_cell.length_b   1.000
_cell.length_c   1.000
_cell.angle_alpha   90.00
_cell.angle_beta   90.00
_cell.angle_gamma   90.00
#
_symmetry.space_group_name_H-M   'P 1'
#
loop_
_entity.id
_entity.type
_entity.pdbx_description
1 polymer ?
#
loop_
_entity_poly.entity_id
_entity_poly.type
_entity_poly.pdbx_seq_one_letter_code
_entity_poly.pdbx_strand_id
1 'polypeptide(L)'
;MRAIRALILLAPGLIFTFAYSNASRADDVTASSPIQDYFDHWFDRVEQTQAEQPHWMTPVATTTPRLEEEFRYDQFFEKLGNGGTLDNFDGGKGLELIPAEPIEVIVGAPPYIEKSVPGKPSVSGFNDMPFLLVKYRLLSANEQNGNYIVSAFLQGSAPTGIAALTSNTYMITPTIAGGIGYGDFDIQSTLGLSFPTDYSQETGDMLTWNTTIQYHLFSVLWPELEMNDTFWLGGERAGKHQIVLTPGVVLGRIPLGGRAKLSVGIGYQVAVAPDTIREPLTPQFRNNFILTTRFSF
;
A
#
# COMPACT_ATOMS: atom_id res chain seq x y z
N MET A 1 19.51 3.07 32.83
CA MET A 1 18.82 4.27 32.30
C MET A 1 19.45 4.62 30.95
N ARG A 2 18.87 4.16 29.83
CA ARG A 2 19.29 4.53 28.48
C ARG A 2 18.21 5.45 27.90
N ALA A 3 18.62 6.67 27.58
CA ALA A 3 17.75 7.70 27.06
C ALA A 3 17.31 7.34 25.62
N ILE A 4 16.00 7.33 25.40
CA ILE A 4 15.37 7.25 24.09
C ILE A 4 15.63 8.57 23.39
N ARG A 5 16.48 8.57 22.37
CA ARG A 5 16.57 9.66 21.41
C ARG A 5 15.59 9.39 20.27
N ALA A 6 14.42 10.01 20.35
CA ALA A 6 13.52 10.10 19.22
C ALA A 6 14.16 11.03 18.16
N LEU A 7 14.56 10.47 17.04
CA LEU A 7 15.03 11.23 15.88
C LEU A 7 13.80 11.53 15.03
N ILE A 8 13.29 12.76 15.14
CA ILE A 8 12.28 13.28 14.22
C ILE A 8 13.02 13.66 12.93
N LEU A 9 12.90 12.83 11.90
CA LEU A 9 13.32 13.17 10.55
C LEU A 9 12.27 14.12 9.95
N LEU A 10 12.55 15.40 9.99
CA LEU A 10 11.82 16.43 9.25
C LEU A 10 12.05 16.22 7.75
N ALA A 11 10.98 15.89 7.02
CA ALA A 11 10.98 15.97 5.57
C ALA A 11 11.25 17.41 5.12
N PRO A 12 12.10 17.67 4.10
CA PRO A 12 12.32 19.00 3.60
C PRO A 12 11.03 19.50 2.90
N GLY A 13 10.38 20.46 3.53
CA GLY A 13 9.23 21.14 2.96
C GLY A 13 9.64 21.90 1.70
N LEU A 14 9.13 21.51 0.55
CA LEU A 14 9.12 22.33 -0.65
C LEU A 14 8.12 23.48 -0.45
N ILE A 15 8.63 24.63 0.00
CA ILE A 15 7.84 25.87 0.06
C ILE A 15 7.85 26.47 -1.35
N PHE A 16 6.74 26.31 -2.08
CA PHE A 16 6.49 27.10 -3.27
C PHE A 16 5.96 28.47 -2.86
N THR A 17 6.82 29.48 -2.88
CA THR A 17 6.41 30.87 -2.80
C THR A 17 5.88 31.33 -4.14
N PHE A 18 4.55 31.48 -4.25
CA PHE A 18 3.95 32.18 -5.38
C PHE A 18 4.12 33.68 -5.19
N ALA A 19 4.96 34.29 -6.01
CA ALA A 19 5.03 35.73 -6.13
C ALA A 19 3.85 36.23 -6.98
N TYR A 20 2.91 36.91 -6.33
CA TYR A 20 1.86 37.67 -7.05
C TYR A 20 2.47 38.91 -7.66
N SER A 21 2.64 38.94 -8.96
CA SER A 21 2.87 40.19 -9.71
C SER A 21 1.52 40.72 -10.20
N ASN A 22 1.08 41.85 -9.60
CA ASN A 22 -0.01 42.63 -10.16
C ASN A 22 0.46 43.30 -11.45
N ALA A 23 0.10 42.76 -12.59
CA ALA A 23 0.16 43.42 -13.87
C ALA A 23 -1.26 43.70 -14.37
N SER A 24 -1.48 44.95 -14.76
CA SER A 24 -2.72 45.58 -15.16
C SER A 24 -3.41 44.87 -16.36
N ARG A 25 -4.74 44.88 -16.28
CA ARG A 25 -5.73 44.44 -17.27
C ARG A 25 -5.39 44.90 -18.71
N ALA A 26 -5.21 43.92 -19.55
CA ALA A 26 -5.69 43.93 -20.92
C ALA A 26 -6.58 42.68 -21.07
N ASP A 27 -7.79 42.84 -21.59
CA ASP A 27 -8.71 41.71 -21.88
C ASP A 27 -8.16 40.87 -23.02
N ASP A 28 -7.15 40.06 -22.72
CA ASP A 28 -6.75 38.92 -23.54
C ASP A 28 -7.44 37.69 -22.94
N VAL A 29 -8.38 37.13 -23.69
CA VAL A 29 -8.86 35.76 -23.51
C VAL A 29 -7.69 34.86 -23.86
N THR A 30 -6.72 34.75 -22.96
CA THR A 30 -5.64 33.77 -23.08
C THR A 30 -6.26 32.41 -22.86
N ALA A 31 -6.45 31.65 -23.95
CA ALA A 31 -6.76 30.23 -23.84
C ALA A 31 -5.73 29.60 -22.92
N SER A 32 -6.19 28.99 -21.82
CA SER A 32 -5.33 28.24 -20.88
C SER A 32 -4.52 27.21 -21.70
N SER A 33 -3.26 27.01 -21.34
CA SER A 33 -2.49 25.95 -21.99
C SER A 33 -3.14 24.60 -21.67
N PRO A 34 -3.07 23.60 -22.58
CA PRO A 34 -3.62 22.25 -22.29
C PRO A 34 -3.10 21.63 -20.99
N ILE A 35 -1.88 21.97 -20.58
CA ILE A 35 -1.28 21.53 -19.33
C ILE A 35 -1.95 22.22 -18.14
N GLN A 36 -2.19 23.52 -18.22
CA GLN A 36 -2.86 24.26 -17.15
C GLN A 36 -4.30 23.79 -16.98
N ASP A 37 -5.03 23.62 -18.07
CA ASP A 37 -6.39 23.10 -18.08
C ASP A 37 -6.46 21.69 -17.46
N TYR A 38 -5.48 20.82 -17.73
CA TYR A 38 -5.36 19.49 -17.13
C TYR A 38 -5.24 19.56 -15.60
N PHE A 39 -4.42 20.45 -15.04
CA PHE A 39 -4.25 20.61 -13.61
C PHE A 39 -5.41 21.34 -12.94
N ASP A 40 -6.04 22.29 -13.61
CA ASP A 40 -7.22 23.00 -13.11
C ASP A 40 -8.40 22.04 -12.88
N HIS A 41 -8.52 20.98 -13.72
CA HIS A 41 -9.56 19.94 -13.59
C HIS A 41 -9.06 18.65 -12.89
N TRP A 42 -7.94 18.70 -12.17
CA TRP A 42 -7.41 17.52 -11.48
C TRP A 42 -8.42 16.93 -10.50
N PHE A 43 -8.93 17.75 -9.62
CA PHE A 43 -9.84 17.29 -8.58
C PHE A 43 -11.23 16.93 -9.09
N ASP A 44 -11.67 17.51 -10.20
CA ASP A 44 -12.93 17.10 -10.84
C ASP A 44 -12.83 15.64 -11.31
N ARG A 45 -11.71 15.24 -11.89
CA ARG A 45 -11.44 13.84 -12.26
C ARG A 45 -11.39 12.92 -11.05
N VAL A 46 -10.73 13.35 -9.98
CA VAL A 46 -10.67 12.58 -8.71
C VAL A 46 -12.07 12.35 -8.18
N GLU A 47 -12.89 13.40 -8.10
CA GLU A 47 -14.28 13.30 -7.63
C GLU A 47 -15.13 12.38 -8.49
N GLN A 48 -15.00 12.47 -9.81
CA GLN A 48 -15.70 11.60 -10.75
C GLN A 48 -15.26 10.14 -10.56
N THR A 49 -13.95 9.88 -10.47
CA THR A 49 -13.42 8.54 -10.20
C THR A 49 -13.96 7.96 -8.91
N GLN A 50 -13.97 8.75 -7.84
CA GLN A 50 -14.48 8.33 -6.53
C GLN A 50 -16.00 8.09 -6.55
N ALA A 51 -16.76 8.89 -7.28
CA ALA A 51 -18.22 8.73 -7.39
C ALA A 51 -18.65 7.48 -8.17
N GLU A 52 -17.80 6.96 -9.06
CA GLU A 52 -18.07 5.81 -9.92
C GLU A 52 -17.65 4.47 -9.34
N GLN A 53 -17.07 4.43 -8.15
CA GLN A 53 -16.60 3.23 -7.48
C GLN A 53 -17.19 3.11 -6.07
N PRO A 54 -17.12 1.91 -5.44
CA PRO A 54 -17.52 1.73 -4.05
C PRO A 54 -16.71 2.61 -3.09
N HIS A 55 -17.31 3.03 -1.97
CA HIS A 55 -16.66 3.86 -0.95
C HIS A 55 -16.12 3.05 0.24
N TRP A 56 -15.79 1.77 0.05
CA TRP A 56 -15.21 0.93 1.09
C TRP A 56 -13.91 1.52 1.62
N MET A 57 -13.46 1.03 2.77
CA MET A 57 -12.17 1.43 3.30
C MET A 57 -11.05 0.61 2.63
N THR A 58 -9.91 1.24 2.41
CA THR A 58 -8.68 0.52 2.05
C THR A 58 -8.24 -0.35 3.23
N PRO A 59 -8.01 -1.66 3.05
CA PRO A 59 -7.60 -2.56 4.10
C PRO A 59 -6.24 -2.20 4.73
N VAL A 60 -5.97 -2.73 5.94
CA VAL A 60 -4.71 -2.47 6.65
C VAL A 60 -3.52 -3.07 5.89
N ALA A 61 -3.60 -4.31 5.43
CA ALA A 61 -2.50 -5.00 4.74
C ALA A 61 -2.78 -5.25 3.25
N THR A 62 -3.97 -5.69 2.88
CA THR A 62 -4.34 -5.99 1.50
C THR A 62 -4.45 -4.72 0.66
N THR A 63 -3.98 -4.77 -0.58
CA THR A 63 -4.16 -3.66 -1.54
C THR A 63 -5.60 -3.63 -2.02
N THR A 64 -6.25 -2.47 -1.90
CA THR A 64 -7.63 -2.28 -2.39
C THR A 64 -7.69 -2.31 -3.93
N PRO A 65 -8.77 -2.85 -4.54
CA PRO A 65 -9.03 -2.69 -5.96
C PRO A 65 -9.46 -1.27 -6.36
N ARG A 66 -9.83 -0.43 -5.38
CA ARG A 66 -10.26 0.96 -5.59
C ARG A 66 -9.09 1.83 -5.99
N LEU A 67 -9.39 2.94 -6.68
CA LEU A 67 -8.43 3.99 -6.99
C LEU A 67 -8.50 5.05 -5.89
N GLU A 68 -7.34 5.43 -5.37
CA GLU A 68 -7.22 6.38 -4.26
C GLU A 68 -6.40 7.63 -4.66
N GLU A 69 -6.76 8.75 -4.07
CA GLU A 69 -5.98 9.99 -4.09
C GLU A 69 -5.58 10.28 -2.66
N GLU A 70 -4.41 9.75 -2.24
CA GLU A 70 -3.98 9.83 -0.85
C GLU A 70 -2.46 9.73 -0.70
N PHE A 71 -1.97 10.16 0.44
CA PHE A 71 -0.65 9.79 0.92
C PHE A 71 -0.81 8.73 2.01
N ARG A 72 -0.13 7.58 1.85
CA ARG A 72 -0.16 6.47 2.79
C ARG A 72 1.22 6.22 3.40
N TYR A 73 1.23 6.03 4.72
CA TYR A 73 2.38 5.58 5.49
C TYR A 73 2.01 4.34 6.30
N ASP A 74 2.78 3.28 6.14
CA ASP A 74 2.60 2.02 6.86
C ASP A 74 3.84 1.72 7.71
N GLN A 75 3.64 1.13 8.89
CA GLN A 75 4.71 0.65 9.74
C GLN A 75 4.41 -0.76 10.22
N PHE A 76 5.44 -1.65 10.12
CA PHE A 76 5.32 -3.05 10.48
C PHE A 76 6.34 -3.38 11.57
N PHE A 77 5.89 -4.09 12.60
CA PHE A 77 6.70 -4.58 13.72
C PHE A 77 6.66 -6.11 13.74
N GLU A 78 7.58 -6.73 13.05
CA GLU A 78 7.58 -8.17 12.81
C GLU A 78 8.38 -8.95 13.86
N LYS A 79 7.83 -10.08 14.31
CA LYS A 79 8.53 -11.12 15.04
C LYS A 79 8.89 -12.26 14.08
N LEU A 80 10.16 -12.47 13.86
CA LEU A 80 10.66 -13.49 12.95
C LEU A 80 10.61 -14.89 13.58
N GLY A 81 10.52 -15.92 12.74
CA GLY A 81 10.48 -17.31 13.19
C GLY A 81 11.70 -17.78 14.00
N ASN A 82 12.87 -17.15 13.78
CA ASN A 82 14.12 -17.42 14.46
C ASN A 82 14.31 -16.63 15.77
N GLY A 83 13.27 -15.97 16.27
CA GLY A 83 13.30 -15.14 17.48
C GLY A 83 13.86 -13.72 17.27
N GLY A 84 14.16 -13.34 16.03
CA GLY A 84 14.54 -11.99 15.68
C GLY A 84 13.35 -11.04 15.54
N THR A 85 13.63 -9.78 15.26
CA THR A 85 12.67 -8.72 14.95
C THR A 85 13.04 -8.03 13.65
N LEU A 86 12.02 -7.52 12.96
CA LEU A 86 12.18 -6.64 11.80
C LEU A 86 11.16 -5.52 11.94
N ASP A 87 11.66 -4.29 12.02
CA ASP A 87 10.84 -3.09 12.02
C ASP A 87 10.95 -2.48 10.61
N ASN A 88 9.80 -2.34 9.93
CA ASN A 88 9.73 -1.81 8.58
C ASN A 88 8.96 -0.50 8.60
N PHE A 89 9.64 0.58 8.23
CA PHE A 89 9.13 1.94 8.17
C PHE A 89 8.77 2.27 6.73
N ASP A 90 7.49 2.55 6.48
CA ASP A 90 6.91 2.80 5.17
C ASP A 90 6.97 1.57 4.24
N GLY A 91 5.95 0.77 4.32
CA GLY A 91 5.81 -0.52 3.61
C GLY A 91 5.62 -0.44 2.09
N GLY A 92 6.17 0.58 1.42
CA GLY A 92 6.24 0.64 -0.04
C GLY A 92 5.03 1.26 -0.74
N LYS A 93 4.08 1.83 0.00
CA LYS A 93 3.07 2.75 -0.54
C LYS A 93 3.56 4.17 -0.27
N GLY A 94 2.94 5.17 -0.81
CA GLY A 94 3.40 6.53 -0.65
C GLY A 94 2.33 7.48 -1.15
N LEU A 95 2.64 8.22 -2.20
CA LEU A 95 1.71 9.13 -2.85
C LEU A 95 0.93 8.37 -3.93
N GLU A 96 -0.37 8.22 -3.73
CA GLU A 96 -1.33 7.63 -4.65
C GLU A 96 -2.06 8.75 -5.39
N LEU A 97 -2.03 8.75 -6.72
CA LEU A 97 -2.55 9.82 -7.58
C LEU A 97 -3.43 9.27 -8.68
N ILE A 98 -4.49 9.99 -9.04
CA ILE A 98 -5.43 9.66 -10.12
C ILE A 98 -5.20 10.60 -11.31
N PRO A 99 -4.23 10.33 -12.19
CA PRO A 99 -3.96 11.16 -13.36
C PRO A 99 -5.05 11.05 -14.44
N ALA A 100 -5.83 9.97 -14.43
CA ALA A 100 -6.97 9.76 -15.33
C ALA A 100 -8.01 8.91 -14.61
N GLU A 101 -9.28 9.07 -14.97
CA GLU A 101 -10.41 8.39 -14.29
C GLU A 101 -10.24 6.88 -14.07
N PRO A 102 -9.71 6.07 -15.03
CA PRO A 102 -9.50 4.64 -14.80
C PRO A 102 -8.12 4.31 -14.25
N ILE A 103 -7.25 5.30 -13.98
CA ILE A 103 -5.83 5.05 -13.68
C ILE A 103 -5.45 5.67 -12.33
N GLU A 104 -4.78 4.86 -11.49
CA GLU A 104 -4.02 5.34 -10.33
C GLU A 104 -2.55 5.02 -10.53
N VAL A 105 -1.68 5.95 -10.15
CA VAL A 105 -0.23 5.77 -10.10
C VAL A 105 0.23 5.99 -8.67
N ILE A 106 1.00 5.02 -8.15
CA ILE A 106 1.60 5.12 -6.81
C ILE A 106 3.08 5.44 -6.94
N VAL A 107 3.49 6.51 -6.28
CA VAL A 107 4.89 6.91 -6.15
C VAL A 107 5.34 6.58 -4.74
N GLY A 108 6.02 5.44 -4.59
CA GLY A 108 6.56 4.97 -3.32
C GLY A 108 7.98 5.44 -3.06
N ALA A 109 8.43 5.23 -1.82
CA ALA A 109 9.82 5.37 -1.41
C ALA A 109 10.35 4.00 -0.95
N PRO A 110 11.67 3.75 -1.02
CA PRO A 110 12.22 2.51 -0.49
C PRO A 110 12.01 2.46 1.03
N PRO A 111 11.43 1.37 1.57
CA PRO A 111 11.21 1.24 3.00
C PRO A 111 12.55 1.16 3.75
N TYR A 112 12.62 1.83 4.90
CA TYR A 112 13.74 1.69 5.82
C TYR A 112 13.46 0.55 6.79
N ILE A 113 14.42 -0.37 6.92
CA ILE A 113 14.27 -1.59 7.71
C ILE A 113 15.33 -1.63 8.80
N GLU A 114 14.91 -2.01 10.02
CA GLU A 114 15.78 -2.39 11.12
C GLU A 114 15.55 -3.86 11.45
N LYS A 115 16.58 -4.70 11.27
CA LYS A 115 16.52 -6.15 11.50
C LYS A 115 17.50 -6.57 12.57
N SER A 116 17.01 -7.30 13.57
CA SER A 116 17.82 -7.87 14.65
C SER A 116 17.56 -9.37 14.76
N VAL A 117 18.62 -10.16 14.77
CA VAL A 117 18.54 -11.64 14.93
C VAL A 117 19.45 -12.04 16.07
N PRO A 118 18.99 -12.88 17.02
CA PRO A 118 19.81 -13.33 18.14
C PRO A 118 21.14 -13.93 17.69
N GLY A 119 22.24 -13.49 18.29
CA GLY A 119 23.58 -13.98 17.98
C GLY A 119 24.21 -13.44 16.70
N LYS A 120 23.53 -12.47 16.01
CA LYS A 120 24.08 -11.77 14.83
C LYS A 120 24.10 -10.25 15.06
N PRO A 121 24.98 -9.51 14.38
CA PRO A 121 24.90 -8.06 14.36
C PRO A 121 23.56 -7.58 13.78
N SER A 122 22.98 -6.53 14.36
CA SER A 122 21.80 -5.87 13.79
C SER A 122 22.15 -5.20 12.47
N VAL A 123 21.21 -5.25 11.52
CA VAL A 123 21.34 -4.64 10.19
C VAL A 123 20.23 -3.63 10.02
N SER A 124 20.54 -2.44 9.52
CA SER A 124 19.56 -1.42 9.19
C SER A 124 19.92 -0.72 7.88
N GLY A 125 18.91 -0.30 7.14
CA GLY A 125 19.08 0.38 5.85
C GLY A 125 17.82 0.32 4.99
N PHE A 126 17.95 0.86 3.79
CA PHE A 126 16.86 0.81 2.82
C PHE A 126 16.74 -0.57 2.17
N ASN A 127 15.50 -0.94 1.83
CA ASN A 127 15.11 -2.14 1.08
C ASN A 127 14.87 -1.79 -0.40
N ASP A 128 14.20 -2.70 -1.11
CA ASP A 128 13.85 -2.54 -2.52
C ASP A 128 12.95 -1.32 -2.74
N MET A 129 13.24 -0.54 -3.77
CA MET A 129 12.41 0.59 -4.15
C MET A 129 11.24 0.13 -5.03
N PRO A 130 9.97 0.37 -4.64
CA PRO A 130 8.85 0.25 -5.55
C PRO A 130 8.93 1.40 -6.57
N PHE A 131 9.18 1.09 -7.84
CA PHE A 131 9.36 2.12 -8.88
C PHE A 131 8.17 2.22 -9.84
N LEU A 132 7.34 1.19 -9.88
CA LEU A 132 6.15 1.16 -10.71
C LEU A 132 5.03 0.47 -9.92
N LEU A 133 3.97 1.20 -9.66
CA LEU A 133 2.67 0.62 -9.34
C LEU A 133 1.62 1.45 -10.07
N VAL A 134 0.99 0.81 -11.06
CA VAL A 134 -0.11 1.39 -11.82
C VAL A 134 -1.32 0.48 -11.65
N LYS A 135 -2.44 1.05 -11.21
CA LYS A 135 -3.74 0.39 -11.20
C LYS A 135 -4.56 0.89 -12.37
N TYR A 136 -5.30 -0.01 -12.98
CA TYR A 136 -6.27 0.29 -14.02
C TYR A 136 -7.62 -0.30 -13.62
N ARG A 137 -8.62 0.55 -13.45
CA ARG A 137 -10.01 0.17 -13.16
C ARG A 137 -10.67 -0.36 -14.43
N LEU A 138 -10.97 -1.66 -14.44
CA LEU A 138 -11.61 -2.33 -15.57
C LEU A 138 -13.13 -2.14 -15.55
N LEU A 139 -13.74 -2.31 -14.37
CA LEU A 139 -15.18 -2.21 -14.14
C LEU A 139 -15.41 -1.67 -12.73
N SER A 140 -16.43 -0.84 -12.55
CA SER A 140 -16.90 -0.45 -11.23
C SER A 140 -18.36 0.01 -11.25
N ALA A 141 -18.98 -0.08 -10.10
CA ALA A 141 -20.25 0.54 -9.79
C ALA A 141 -20.28 0.89 -8.30
N ASN A 142 -20.74 2.08 -7.98
CA ASN A 142 -20.92 2.53 -6.61
C ASN A 142 -22.05 1.77 -5.90
N GLU A 143 -22.29 2.06 -4.64
CA GLU A 143 -23.29 1.37 -3.78
C GLU A 143 -24.70 1.40 -4.36
N GLN A 144 -25.04 2.43 -5.12
CA GLN A 144 -26.37 2.62 -5.71
C GLN A 144 -26.55 1.82 -7.01
N ASN A 145 -25.44 1.46 -7.67
CA ASN A 145 -25.45 0.87 -9.01
C ASN A 145 -24.88 -0.56 -9.07
N GLY A 146 -24.65 -1.21 -7.93
CA GLY A 146 -24.21 -2.60 -7.88
C GLY A 146 -23.07 -2.89 -6.91
N ASN A 147 -22.38 -1.87 -6.39
CA ASN A 147 -21.39 -1.95 -5.31
C ASN A 147 -20.28 -2.98 -5.58
N TYR A 148 -19.62 -2.85 -6.74
CA TYR A 148 -18.53 -3.74 -7.14
C TYR A 148 -17.39 -2.99 -7.85
N ILE A 149 -16.22 -3.61 -7.88
CA ILE A 149 -15.08 -3.11 -8.66
C ILE A 149 -14.18 -4.26 -9.10
N VAL A 150 -13.59 -4.13 -10.29
CA VAL A 150 -12.53 -4.99 -10.81
C VAL A 150 -11.42 -4.09 -11.37
N SER A 151 -10.18 -4.34 -10.95
CA SER A 151 -9.00 -3.59 -11.38
C SER A 151 -7.84 -4.53 -11.68
N ALA A 152 -6.95 -4.10 -12.55
CA ALA A 152 -5.68 -4.76 -12.80
C ALA A 152 -4.53 -3.86 -12.33
N PHE A 153 -3.48 -4.45 -11.76
CA PHE A 153 -2.30 -3.75 -11.27
C PHE A 153 -1.05 -4.26 -11.96
N LEU A 154 -0.08 -3.39 -12.15
CA LEU A 154 1.28 -3.77 -12.49
C LEU A 154 2.24 -3.07 -11.51
N GLN A 155 2.95 -3.86 -10.73
CA GLN A 155 3.97 -3.38 -9.81
C GLN A 155 5.35 -3.80 -10.27
N GLY A 156 6.32 -2.90 -10.14
CA GLY A 156 7.74 -3.19 -10.30
C GLY A 156 8.53 -2.74 -9.07
N SER A 157 9.60 -3.45 -8.73
CA SER A 157 10.54 -3.03 -7.71
C SER A 157 11.99 -3.25 -8.14
N ALA A 158 12.88 -2.41 -7.63
CA ALA A 158 14.30 -2.43 -7.93
C ALA A 158 15.13 -2.67 -6.66
N PRO A 159 16.21 -3.48 -6.70
CA PRO A 159 17.07 -3.79 -5.57
C PRO A 159 18.03 -2.63 -5.27
N THR A 160 17.50 -1.49 -4.84
CA THR A 160 18.26 -0.25 -4.61
C THR A 160 18.80 -0.10 -3.20
N GLY A 161 18.38 -0.95 -2.27
CA GLY A 161 18.81 -0.93 -0.88
C GLY A 161 20.15 -1.62 -0.63
N ILE A 162 20.42 -1.93 0.63
CA ILE A 162 21.63 -2.67 1.00
C ILE A 162 21.43 -4.18 0.73
N ALA A 163 22.48 -4.85 0.26
CA ALA A 163 22.43 -6.26 -0.16
C ALA A 163 21.89 -7.25 0.92
N ALA A 164 22.01 -6.90 2.20
CA ALA A 164 21.51 -7.72 3.30
C ALA A 164 19.99 -7.65 3.51
N LEU A 165 19.31 -6.69 2.88
CA LEU A 165 17.87 -6.42 3.03
C LEU A 165 17.10 -6.49 1.72
N THR A 166 17.74 -6.33 0.58
CA THR A 166 17.09 -6.35 -0.74
C THR A 166 16.89 -7.77 -1.26
N SER A 167 15.99 -7.92 -2.25
CA SER A 167 15.82 -9.16 -3.02
C SER A 167 16.99 -9.46 -3.96
N ASN A 168 17.88 -8.47 -4.17
CA ASN A 168 19.00 -8.50 -5.12
C ASN A 168 18.59 -8.71 -6.59
N THR A 169 17.31 -8.60 -6.92
CA THR A 169 16.77 -8.73 -8.28
C THR A 169 15.61 -7.74 -8.48
N TYR A 170 15.35 -7.36 -9.71
CA TYR A 170 14.12 -6.67 -10.05
C TYR A 170 12.94 -7.62 -9.96
N MET A 171 11.80 -7.14 -9.47
CA MET A 171 10.56 -7.90 -9.42
C MET A 171 9.50 -7.22 -10.28
N ILE A 172 8.68 -8.02 -10.97
CA ILE A 172 7.50 -7.57 -11.70
C ILE A 172 6.31 -8.37 -11.19
N THR A 173 5.24 -7.68 -10.80
CA THR A 173 4.07 -8.31 -10.19
C THR A 173 2.78 -7.82 -10.84
N PRO A 174 2.31 -8.48 -11.93
CA PRO A 174 0.94 -8.31 -12.38
C PRO A 174 -0.05 -8.87 -11.35
N THR A 175 -1.15 -8.16 -11.16
CA THR A 175 -2.19 -8.51 -10.18
C THR A 175 -3.56 -8.19 -10.76
N ILE A 176 -4.52 -9.08 -10.55
CA ILE A 176 -5.94 -8.80 -10.72
C ILE A 176 -6.57 -8.63 -9.35
N ALA A 177 -7.47 -7.67 -9.22
CA ALA A 177 -8.16 -7.38 -7.97
C ALA A 177 -9.63 -7.15 -8.22
N GLY A 178 -10.45 -7.49 -7.24
CA GLY A 178 -11.88 -7.25 -7.31
C GLY A 178 -12.50 -7.18 -5.92
N GLY A 179 -13.71 -6.67 -5.89
CA GLY A 179 -14.50 -6.64 -4.67
C GLY A 179 -15.99 -6.45 -4.97
N ILE A 180 -16.77 -6.79 -3.98
CA ILE A 180 -18.22 -6.63 -3.98
C ILE A 180 -18.70 -6.27 -2.58
N GLY A 181 -19.67 -5.37 -2.49
CA GLY A 181 -20.30 -4.98 -1.23
C GLY A 181 -21.79 -5.27 -1.20
N TYR A 182 -22.30 -5.51 0.01
CA TYR A 182 -23.71 -5.66 0.28
C TYR A 182 -24.08 -4.98 1.61
N GLY A 183 -24.86 -3.89 1.51
CA GLY A 183 -25.10 -3.01 2.67
C GLY A 183 -23.80 -2.45 3.21
N ASP A 184 -23.56 -2.65 4.49
CA ASP A 184 -22.34 -2.22 5.17
C ASP A 184 -21.18 -3.22 5.09
N PHE A 185 -21.37 -4.39 4.47
CA PHE A 185 -20.32 -5.38 4.23
C PHE A 185 -19.66 -5.19 2.88
N ASP A 186 -18.36 -5.41 2.84
CA ASP A 186 -17.61 -5.59 1.60
C ASP A 186 -16.58 -6.72 1.72
N ILE A 187 -16.26 -7.29 0.56
CA ILE A 187 -15.17 -8.25 0.38
C ILE A 187 -14.28 -7.73 -0.74
N GLN A 188 -13.00 -7.61 -0.46
CA GLN A 188 -11.99 -7.21 -1.44
C GLN A 188 -10.96 -8.33 -1.57
N SER A 189 -10.53 -8.66 -2.78
CA SER A 189 -9.55 -9.71 -3.01
C SER A 189 -8.57 -9.34 -4.11
N THR A 190 -7.32 -9.81 -3.99
CA THR A 190 -6.27 -9.65 -5.00
C THR A 190 -5.58 -10.98 -5.27
N LEU A 191 -5.23 -11.23 -6.52
CA LEU A 191 -4.44 -12.36 -6.96
C LEU A 191 -3.26 -11.83 -7.80
N GLY A 192 -2.05 -11.93 -7.28
CA GLY A 192 -0.83 -11.44 -7.89
C GLY A 192 0.20 -12.54 -8.14
N LEU A 193 0.98 -12.38 -9.19
CA LEU A 193 2.07 -13.28 -9.54
C LEU A 193 3.36 -12.48 -9.69
N SER A 194 4.34 -12.73 -8.81
CA SER A 194 5.61 -12.02 -8.80
C SER A 194 6.70 -12.82 -9.49
N PHE A 195 7.41 -12.17 -10.40
CA PHE A 195 8.51 -12.74 -11.17
C PHE A 195 9.79 -11.97 -10.91
N PRO A 196 10.89 -12.62 -10.46
CA PRO A 196 12.22 -12.04 -10.52
C PRO A 196 12.71 -11.95 -11.97
N THR A 197 13.39 -10.85 -12.34
CA THR A 197 13.95 -10.69 -13.71
C THR A 197 15.20 -11.55 -13.92
N ASP A 198 15.97 -11.75 -12.84
CA ASP A 198 17.08 -12.68 -12.79
C ASP A 198 16.66 -13.88 -11.93
N TYR A 199 16.77 -15.09 -12.49
CA TYR A 199 16.42 -16.28 -11.76
C TYR A 199 17.39 -16.50 -10.61
N SER A 200 17.01 -16.02 -9.44
CA SER A 200 17.71 -16.31 -8.19
C SER A 200 17.08 -17.56 -7.56
N GLN A 201 17.89 -18.56 -7.23
CA GLN A 201 17.40 -19.70 -6.46
C GLN A 201 16.91 -19.32 -5.07
N GLU A 202 17.29 -18.12 -4.60
CA GLU A 202 16.86 -17.59 -3.32
C GLU A 202 15.45 -16.98 -3.39
N THR A 203 15.12 -16.24 -4.44
CA THR A 203 13.87 -15.47 -4.53
C THR A 203 12.73 -16.31 -5.15
N GLY A 204 12.87 -16.77 -6.38
CA GLY A 204 11.85 -17.55 -7.09
C GLY A 204 10.54 -16.81 -7.39
N ASP A 205 9.68 -17.46 -8.16
CA ASP A 205 8.34 -16.94 -8.46
C ASP A 205 7.40 -17.13 -7.27
N MET A 206 6.46 -16.18 -7.07
CA MET A 206 5.49 -16.22 -5.97
C MET A 206 4.09 -15.89 -6.48
N LEU A 207 3.11 -16.68 -6.06
CA LEU A 207 1.69 -16.36 -6.17
C LEU A 207 1.20 -15.84 -4.84
N THR A 208 0.52 -14.68 -4.84
CA THR A 208 -0.09 -14.11 -3.65
C THR A 208 -1.60 -14.00 -3.84
N TRP A 209 -2.36 -14.47 -2.86
CA TRP A 209 -3.81 -14.33 -2.83
C TRP A 209 -4.20 -13.67 -1.51
N ASN A 210 -4.76 -12.47 -1.58
CA ASN A 210 -5.20 -11.75 -0.41
C ASN A 210 -6.71 -11.52 -0.47
N THR A 211 -7.38 -11.62 0.66
CA THR A 211 -8.82 -11.36 0.78
C THR A 211 -9.09 -10.66 2.10
N THR A 212 -9.88 -9.60 2.04
CA THR A 212 -10.33 -8.83 3.20
C THR A 212 -11.84 -8.82 3.24
N ILE A 213 -12.40 -9.01 4.43
CA ILE A 213 -13.81 -8.78 4.73
C ILE A 213 -13.88 -7.61 5.69
N GLN A 214 -14.65 -6.59 5.35
CA GLN A 214 -14.85 -5.38 6.17
C GLN A 214 -16.33 -5.19 6.49
N TYR A 215 -16.57 -4.48 7.59
CA TYR A 215 -17.90 -3.99 7.97
C TYR A 215 -17.85 -2.51 8.33
N HIS A 216 -18.68 -1.68 7.70
CA HIS A 216 -18.77 -0.25 7.97
C HIS A 216 -19.65 0.01 9.18
N LEU A 217 -19.05 0.43 10.29
CA LEU A 217 -19.72 0.66 11.56
C LEU A 217 -19.62 2.13 11.97
N PHE A 218 -20.72 2.71 12.42
CA PHE A 218 -20.80 4.09 12.94
C PHE A 218 -20.25 5.18 11.99
N SER A 219 -20.27 4.95 10.68
CA SER A 219 -19.80 5.87 9.63
C SER A 219 -18.31 6.19 9.64
N VAL A 220 -17.54 5.72 10.62
CA VAL A 220 -16.10 6.04 10.78
C VAL A 220 -15.23 4.84 11.13
N LEU A 221 -15.80 3.68 11.40
CA LEU A 221 -15.07 2.52 11.87
C LEU A 221 -15.27 1.34 10.92
N TRP A 222 -14.14 0.73 10.50
CA TRP A 222 -14.12 -0.45 9.63
C TRP A 222 -13.35 -1.59 10.32
N PRO A 223 -14.00 -2.39 11.20
CA PRO A 223 -13.42 -3.67 11.60
C PRO A 223 -13.28 -4.58 10.39
N GLU A 224 -12.17 -5.31 10.35
CA GLU A 224 -11.82 -6.16 9.23
C GLU A 224 -11.12 -7.44 9.66
N LEU A 225 -11.21 -8.44 8.80
CA LEU A 225 -10.41 -9.64 8.85
C LEU A 225 -9.79 -9.88 7.48
N GLU A 226 -8.47 -9.90 7.42
CA GLU A 226 -7.74 -10.20 6.21
C GLU A 226 -7.12 -11.60 6.27
N MET A 227 -7.06 -12.25 5.12
CA MET A 227 -6.28 -13.45 4.84
C MET A 227 -5.27 -13.11 3.75
N ASN A 228 -4.00 -13.31 4.05
CA ASN A 228 -2.92 -13.14 3.08
C ASN A 228 -2.24 -14.49 2.89
N ASP A 229 -2.31 -15.03 1.69
CA ASP A 229 -1.72 -16.32 1.32
C ASP A 229 -0.61 -16.11 0.27
N THR A 230 0.54 -16.71 0.52
CA THR A 230 1.70 -16.68 -0.37
C THR A 230 2.15 -18.09 -0.70
N PHE A 231 2.19 -18.42 -1.98
CA PHE A 231 2.70 -19.66 -2.52
C PHE A 231 4.03 -19.40 -3.23
N TRP A 232 5.10 -20.05 -2.80
CA TRP A 232 6.39 -19.99 -3.48
C TRP A 232 6.43 -21.06 -4.57
N LEU A 233 6.40 -20.63 -5.82
CA LEU A 233 6.43 -21.52 -7.00
C LEU A 233 7.85 -21.88 -7.41
N GLY A 234 8.82 -21.05 -7.03
CA GLY A 234 10.24 -21.21 -7.33
C GLY A 234 11.15 -20.83 -6.16
N GLY A 235 12.48 -20.88 -6.38
CA GLY A 235 13.49 -20.52 -5.40
C GLY A 235 13.66 -21.53 -4.26
N GLU A 236 14.33 -21.12 -3.18
CA GLU A 236 14.57 -21.96 -1.98
C GLU A 236 13.30 -22.40 -1.26
N ARG A 237 12.21 -21.65 -1.45
CA ARG A 237 10.91 -21.93 -0.83
C ARG A 237 9.94 -22.66 -1.75
N ALA A 238 10.39 -23.13 -2.92
CA ALA A 238 9.53 -23.80 -3.90
C ALA A 238 8.64 -24.89 -3.28
N GLY A 239 7.34 -24.84 -3.60
CA GLY A 239 6.34 -25.78 -3.07
C GLY A 239 5.84 -25.49 -1.66
N LYS A 240 6.31 -24.42 -1.01
CA LYS A 240 5.80 -23.97 0.30
C LYS A 240 4.72 -22.92 0.14
N HIS A 241 3.93 -22.74 1.18
CA HIS A 241 2.96 -21.64 1.28
C HIS A 241 2.87 -21.11 2.70
N GLN A 242 2.40 -19.89 2.83
CA GLN A 242 2.15 -19.25 4.12
C GLN A 242 0.78 -18.56 4.10
N ILE A 243 -0.04 -18.87 5.10
CA ILE A 243 -1.29 -18.18 5.34
C ILE A 243 -1.14 -17.33 6.60
N VAL A 244 -1.49 -16.06 6.47
CA VAL A 244 -1.51 -15.08 7.55
C VAL A 244 -2.93 -14.56 7.72
N LEU A 245 -3.42 -14.51 8.94
CA LEU A 245 -4.67 -13.84 9.29
C LEU A 245 -4.37 -12.52 10.00
N THR A 246 -5.13 -11.49 9.64
CA THR A 246 -4.97 -10.13 10.16
C THR A 246 -6.31 -9.59 10.63
N PRO A 247 -6.73 -9.84 11.89
CA PRO A 247 -7.75 -9.01 12.50
C PRO A 247 -7.24 -7.56 12.57
N GLY A 248 -8.07 -6.63 12.12
CA GLY A 248 -7.71 -5.23 12.04
C GLY A 248 -8.92 -4.32 12.22
N VAL A 249 -8.64 -3.03 12.32
CA VAL A 249 -9.65 -1.98 12.31
C VAL A 249 -9.08 -0.71 11.73
N VAL A 250 -9.86 -0.03 10.90
CA VAL A 250 -9.55 1.31 10.39
C VAL A 250 -10.57 2.30 10.93
N LEU A 251 -10.08 3.37 11.53
CA LEU A 251 -10.83 4.59 11.84
C LEU A 251 -10.56 5.56 10.70
N GLY A 252 -11.60 5.97 9.96
CA GLY A 252 -11.27 6.63 8.73
C GLY A 252 -12.19 7.73 8.27
N ARG A 253 -11.61 8.48 7.31
CA ARG A 253 -12.17 9.64 6.63
C ARG A 253 -12.60 10.75 7.58
N ILE A 254 -11.81 10.93 8.66
CA ILE A 254 -12.01 12.03 9.63
C ILE A 254 -11.68 13.34 8.91
N PRO A 255 -12.64 14.27 8.77
CA PRO A 255 -12.39 15.54 8.08
C PRO A 255 -11.34 16.38 8.82
N LEU A 256 -10.33 16.86 8.09
CA LEU A 256 -9.32 17.80 8.60
C LEU A 256 -9.54 19.24 8.11
N GLY A 257 -10.45 19.42 7.17
CA GLY A 257 -10.78 20.69 6.53
C GLY A 257 -10.55 20.66 5.01
N GLY A 258 -11.40 21.37 4.26
CA GLY A 258 -11.41 21.30 2.80
C GLY A 258 -11.66 19.87 2.31
N ARG A 259 -10.79 19.38 1.43
CA ARG A 259 -10.84 18.00 0.90
C ARG A 259 -10.10 16.97 1.78
N ALA A 260 -9.21 17.46 2.67
CA ALA A 260 -8.32 16.60 3.44
C ALA A 260 -9.07 15.75 4.47
N LYS A 261 -8.79 14.46 4.48
CA LYS A 261 -9.30 13.49 5.44
C LYS A 261 -8.17 12.62 5.98
N LEU A 262 -8.29 12.24 7.25
CA LEU A 262 -7.34 11.34 7.92
C LEU A 262 -7.99 9.97 8.13
N SER A 263 -7.25 8.92 7.85
CA SER A 263 -7.57 7.56 8.29
C SER A 263 -6.39 6.96 9.04
N VAL A 264 -6.67 6.21 10.11
CA VAL A 264 -5.67 5.49 10.89
C VAL A 264 -6.15 4.05 11.09
N GLY A 265 -5.31 3.09 10.78
CA GLY A 265 -5.63 1.67 10.94
C GLY A 265 -4.58 0.95 11.76
N ILE A 266 -5.03 -0.08 12.46
CA ILE A 266 -4.17 -1.02 13.16
C ILE A 266 -4.58 -2.45 12.81
N GLY A 267 -3.59 -3.34 12.71
CA GLY A 267 -3.81 -4.76 12.48
C GLY A 267 -2.78 -5.62 13.22
N TYR A 268 -3.15 -6.83 13.51
CA TYR A 268 -2.24 -7.80 14.09
C TYR A 268 -2.23 -9.06 13.23
N GLN A 269 -1.13 -9.28 12.51
CA GLN A 269 -0.95 -10.43 11.64
C GLN A 269 -0.42 -11.63 12.43
N VAL A 270 -1.02 -12.78 12.20
CA VAL A 270 -0.58 -14.06 12.76
C VAL A 270 -0.44 -15.08 11.65
N ALA A 271 0.72 -15.69 11.52
CA ALA A 271 0.92 -16.81 10.64
C ALA A 271 0.19 -18.05 11.20
N VAL A 272 -0.75 -18.59 10.41
CA VAL A 272 -1.60 -19.71 10.84
C VAL A 272 -1.27 -21.02 10.11
N ALA A 273 -0.64 -20.95 8.94
CA ALA A 273 -0.18 -22.10 8.19
C ALA A 273 1.00 -21.71 7.26
N PRO A 274 2.14 -22.44 7.30
CA PRO A 274 2.53 -23.33 8.41
C PRO A 274 2.89 -22.55 9.66
N ASP A 275 2.97 -23.24 10.79
CA ASP A 275 3.46 -22.66 12.04
C ASP A 275 4.95 -22.29 11.91
N THR A 276 5.30 -21.04 12.17
CA THR A 276 6.65 -20.46 12.06
C THR A 276 7.71 -21.22 12.86
N ILE A 277 7.33 -21.89 13.93
CA ILE A 277 8.26 -22.56 14.84
C ILE A 277 8.87 -23.82 14.18
N ARG A 278 8.17 -24.41 13.23
CA ARG A 278 8.55 -25.71 12.66
C ARG A 278 9.34 -25.61 11.35
N GLU A 279 9.28 -24.48 10.67
CA GLU A 279 9.93 -24.31 9.37
C GLU A 279 10.71 -22.98 9.30
N PRO A 280 12.05 -23.00 9.42
CA PRO A 280 12.85 -21.77 9.48
C PRO A 280 12.85 -20.94 8.20
N LEU A 281 12.49 -21.52 7.05
CA LEU A 281 12.43 -20.79 5.76
C LEU A 281 11.03 -20.25 5.43
N THR A 282 10.02 -20.66 6.20
CA THR A 282 8.61 -20.31 6.00
C THR A 282 7.93 -20.35 7.35
N PRO A 283 7.13 -19.39 7.71
CA PRO A 283 6.81 -18.14 7.04
C PRO A 283 7.89 -17.07 7.24
N GLN A 284 7.72 -15.93 6.57
CA GLN A 284 8.66 -14.81 6.70
C GLN A 284 8.69 -14.27 8.12
N PHE A 285 7.53 -14.17 8.77
CA PHE A 285 7.40 -13.73 10.17
C PHE A 285 6.41 -14.65 10.94
N ARG A 286 6.49 -14.61 12.26
CA ARG A 286 5.56 -15.33 13.15
C ARG A 286 4.31 -14.52 13.44
N ASN A 287 4.48 -13.26 13.77
CA ASN A 287 3.43 -12.28 13.93
C ASN A 287 3.99 -10.89 13.60
N ASN A 288 3.09 -9.98 13.29
CA ASN A 288 3.40 -8.63 12.92
C ASN A 288 2.31 -7.67 13.43
N PHE A 289 2.69 -6.57 14.03
CA PHE A 289 1.79 -5.47 14.33
C PHE A 289 1.91 -4.41 13.23
N ILE A 290 0.77 -3.99 12.69
CA ILE A 290 0.71 -2.99 11.62
C ILE A 290 0.06 -1.73 12.15
N LEU A 291 0.66 -0.60 11.83
CA LEU A 291 0.07 0.73 11.94
C LEU A 291 0.04 1.34 10.55
N THR A 292 -1.12 1.84 10.12
CA THR A 292 -1.27 2.57 8.85
C THR A 292 -1.86 3.95 9.09
N THR A 293 -1.36 4.95 8.37
CA THR A 293 -1.89 6.32 8.40
C THR A 293 -2.05 6.80 6.97
N ARG A 294 -3.19 7.41 6.67
CA ARG A 294 -3.56 7.85 5.31
C ARG A 294 -4.12 9.25 5.36
N PHE A 295 -3.69 10.08 4.42
CA PHE A 295 -4.20 11.42 4.19
C PHE A 295 -4.77 11.48 2.78
N SER A 296 -6.10 11.39 2.66
CA SER A 296 -6.80 11.57 1.38
C SER A 296 -7.09 13.05 1.14
N PHE A 297 -7.05 13.49 -0.13
CA PHE A 297 -7.22 14.91 -0.50
C PHE A 297 -7.90 15.13 -1.86
#